data_9d850a5bfc6e9ec0b51fb4d1a0e2a2c5
#
_entry.id   9d850a5bfc6e9ec0b51fb4d1a0e2a2c5
#
_cell.length_a   1.000
_cell.length_b   1.000
_cell.length_c   1.000
_cell.angle_alpha   90.00
_cell.angle_beta   90.00
_cell.angle_gamma   90.00
#
_symmetry.space_group_name_H-M   'P 1'
#
loop_
_entity.id
_entity.type
_entity.pdbx_description
1 polymer ?
#
loop_
_entity_poly.entity_id
_entity_poly.type
_entity_poly.pdbx_seq_one_letter_code
_entity_poly.pdbx_strand_id
1 'polypeptide(L)'
;MLDLRQFAEDFFLYVQSNNIEIYNEFSFQHELGIFLRKKLQGYRIQFERNVSYFTPDNKTIKKEIDITIFNEDKFEKYAIELKCPLNGQYPEQMYSFVKDIKFMEQLKERGFTKTCCVTLVSDKPFYQGKGNKGIYKFFREEYSVYGSIFKPTGVGKNEDSITLSGR
;
A
#
# COMPACT_ATOMS: atom_id res chain seq x y z
N MET A 1 13.03 -13.59 8.13
CA MET A 1 11.76 -12.91 7.78
C MET A 1 12.01 -11.41 7.69
N LEU A 2 11.70 -10.77 6.56
CA LEU A 2 11.93 -9.33 6.35
C LEU A 2 11.00 -8.48 7.20
N ASP A 3 11.49 -7.34 7.66
CA ASP A 3 10.69 -6.31 8.31
C ASP A 3 10.39 -5.20 7.30
N LEU A 4 9.21 -5.27 6.66
CA LEU A 4 8.81 -4.32 5.63
C LEU A 4 8.63 -2.90 6.18
N ARG A 5 8.22 -2.76 7.45
CA ARG A 5 8.08 -1.47 8.09
C ARG A 5 9.43 -0.81 8.26
N GLN A 6 10.41 -1.54 8.80
CA GLN A 6 11.76 -1.03 8.96
C GLN A 6 12.38 -0.62 7.62
N PHE A 7 12.16 -1.42 6.55
CA PHE A 7 12.62 -1.04 5.22
C PHE A 7 11.97 0.24 4.69
N ALA A 8 10.70 0.48 4.97
CA ALA A 8 10.04 1.72 4.57
C ALA A 8 10.61 2.92 5.34
N GLU A 9 10.82 2.78 6.65
CA GLU A 9 11.44 3.82 7.49
C GLU A 9 12.87 4.14 7.01
N ASP A 10 13.70 3.12 6.80
CA ASP A 10 15.08 3.26 6.28
C ASP A 10 15.10 3.90 4.89
N PHE A 11 14.13 3.57 4.04
CA PHE A 11 14.01 4.17 2.71
C PHE A 11 13.72 5.67 2.79
N PHE A 12 12.81 6.12 3.64
CA PHE A 12 12.53 7.55 3.77
C PHE A 12 13.72 8.32 4.34
N LEU A 13 14.46 7.74 5.26
CA LEU A 13 15.74 8.30 5.72
C LEU A 13 16.77 8.39 4.58
N TYR A 14 16.86 7.36 3.74
CA TYR A 14 17.73 7.35 2.58
C TYR A 14 17.35 8.43 1.56
N VAL A 15 16.07 8.57 1.24
CA VAL A 15 15.55 9.61 0.34
C VAL A 15 15.92 11.01 0.86
N GLN A 16 15.68 11.26 2.14
CA GLN A 16 16.00 12.54 2.77
C GLN A 16 17.50 12.82 2.78
N SER A 17 18.33 11.85 3.16
CA SER A 17 19.77 12.02 3.27
C SER A 17 20.47 12.21 1.91
N ASN A 18 19.89 11.70 0.84
CA ASN A 18 20.42 11.80 -0.52
C ASN A 18 19.72 12.85 -1.38
N ASN A 19 18.81 13.63 -0.80
CA ASN A 19 18.03 14.66 -1.49
C ASN A 19 17.33 14.13 -2.76
N ILE A 20 16.72 12.92 -2.66
CA ILE A 20 16.02 12.29 -3.78
C ILE A 20 14.62 12.87 -3.86
N GLU A 21 14.23 13.37 -5.03
CA GLU A 21 12.89 13.89 -5.27
C GLU A 21 11.92 12.75 -5.66
N ILE A 22 10.85 12.60 -4.87
CA ILE A 22 9.72 11.74 -5.23
C ILE A 22 8.56 12.65 -5.65
N TYR A 23 8.25 12.63 -6.93
CA TYR A 23 7.29 13.56 -7.54
C TYR A 23 5.99 12.90 -8.02
N ASN A 24 5.91 11.56 -8.02
CA ASN A 24 4.70 10.77 -8.29
C ASN A 24 4.86 9.32 -7.79
N GLU A 25 3.80 8.52 -7.91
CA GLU A 25 3.79 7.12 -7.48
C GLU A 25 4.82 6.26 -8.26
N PHE A 26 5.03 6.55 -9.53
CA PHE A 26 6.02 5.84 -10.35
C PHE A 26 7.46 6.12 -9.88
N SER A 27 7.82 7.39 -9.60
CA SER A 27 9.13 7.71 -9.06
C SER A 27 9.34 7.11 -7.67
N PHE A 28 8.28 7.04 -6.86
CA PHE A 28 8.30 6.37 -5.56
C PHE A 28 8.60 4.87 -5.71
N GLN A 29 7.87 4.18 -6.59
CA GLN A 29 8.08 2.76 -6.89
C GLN A 29 9.50 2.50 -7.38
N HIS A 30 10.01 3.35 -8.29
CA HIS A 30 11.34 3.24 -8.86
C HIS A 30 12.44 3.35 -7.80
N GLU A 31 12.40 4.42 -7.02
CA GLU A 31 13.43 4.68 -6.00
C GLU A 31 13.41 3.64 -4.87
N LEU A 32 12.22 3.24 -4.41
CA LEU A 32 12.09 2.17 -3.43
C LEU A 32 12.62 0.83 -4.00
N GLY A 33 12.36 0.55 -5.26
CA GLY A 33 12.88 -0.64 -5.92
C GLY A 33 14.40 -0.68 -6.01
N ILE A 34 15.04 0.45 -6.35
CA ILE A 34 16.51 0.59 -6.35
C ILE A 34 17.06 0.36 -4.93
N PHE A 35 16.46 0.99 -3.94
CA PHE A 35 16.85 0.84 -2.53
C PHE A 35 16.76 -0.62 -2.07
N LEU A 36 15.64 -1.28 -2.32
CA LEU A 36 15.41 -2.67 -1.95
C LEU A 36 16.41 -3.63 -2.64
N ARG A 37 16.69 -3.41 -3.94
CA ARG A 37 17.68 -4.23 -4.67
C ARG A 37 19.08 -4.12 -4.08
N LYS A 38 19.46 -2.95 -3.59
CA LYS A 38 20.75 -2.73 -2.91
C LYS A 38 20.83 -3.43 -1.55
N LYS A 39 19.70 -3.51 -0.84
CA LYS A 39 19.63 -4.04 0.54
C LYS A 39 19.37 -5.55 0.59
N LEU A 40 18.63 -6.11 -0.36
CA LEU A 40 18.11 -7.47 -0.32
C LEU A 40 18.80 -8.38 -1.32
N GLN A 41 20.02 -8.81 -0.98
CA GLN A 41 20.72 -9.84 -1.76
C GLN A 41 20.02 -11.20 -1.58
N GLY A 42 19.90 -11.97 -2.67
CA GLY A 42 19.24 -13.27 -2.65
C GLY A 42 17.71 -13.22 -2.83
N TYR A 43 17.12 -12.03 -2.91
CA TYR A 43 15.71 -11.86 -3.24
C TYR A 43 15.54 -11.28 -4.65
N ARG A 44 14.48 -11.74 -5.32
CA ARG A 44 14.01 -11.13 -6.56
C ARG A 44 13.03 -10.01 -6.23
N ILE A 45 13.19 -8.86 -6.86
CA ILE A 45 12.30 -7.70 -6.72
C ILE A 45 11.70 -7.42 -8.09
N GLN A 46 10.38 -7.49 -8.18
CA GLN A 46 9.63 -7.26 -9.40
C GLN A 46 8.50 -6.28 -9.16
N PHE A 47 8.11 -5.56 -10.22
CA PHE A 47 7.10 -4.52 -10.22
C PHE A 47 5.90 -4.97 -11.04
N GLU A 48 4.70 -4.45 -10.71
CA GLU A 48 3.44 -4.70 -11.42
C GLU A 48 3.22 -6.20 -11.69
N ARG A 49 3.55 -7.03 -10.70
CA ARG A 49 3.49 -8.47 -10.89
C ARG A 49 2.09 -9.00 -10.63
N ASN A 50 1.54 -9.72 -11.62
CA ASN A 50 0.23 -10.32 -11.46
C ASN A 50 0.21 -11.37 -10.35
N VAL A 51 -0.84 -11.36 -9.52
CA VAL A 51 -1.05 -12.28 -8.40
C VAL A 51 -1.02 -13.74 -8.83
N SER A 52 -1.51 -14.05 -10.04
CA SER A 52 -1.52 -15.41 -10.59
C SER A 52 -0.14 -16.06 -10.72
N TYR A 53 0.92 -15.26 -10.72
CA TYR A 53 2.29 -15.75 -10.70
C TYR A 53 2.67 -16.45 -9.38
N PHE A 54 1.99 -16.09 -8.31
CA PHE A 54 2.27 -16.60 -6.95
C PHE A 54 1.20 -17.56 -6.44
N THR A 55 -0.02 -17.44 -6.93
CA THR A 55 -1.15 -18.25 -6.48
C THR A 55 -2.13 -18.49 -7.64
N PRO A 56 -2.60 -19.73 -7.84
CA PRO A 56 -3.58 -20.04 -8.89
C PRO A 56 -4.95 -19.41 -8.65
N ASP A 57 -5.36 -19.20 -7.40
CA ASP A 57 -6.57 -18.44 -7.06
C ASP A 57 -6.25 -16.95 -7.05
N ASN A 58 -6.73 -16.27 -8.08
CA ASN A 58 -6.54 -14.82 -8.26
C ASN A 58 -7.81 -13.99 -8.01
N LYS A 59 -8.76 -14.51 -7.24
CA LYS A 59 -9.97 -13.76 -6.83
C LYS A 59 -9.61 -12.70 -5.78
N THR A 60 -8.92 -11.68 -6.20
CA THR A 60 -8.50 -10.53 -5.40
C THR A 60 -9.12 -9.26 -5.95
N ILE A 61 -9.27 -8.24 -5.09
CA ILE A 61 -9.83 -6.94 -5.48
C ILE A 61 -8.97 -6.21 -6.53
N LYS A 62 -7.67 -6.50 -6.57
CA LYS A 62 -6.70 -6.06 -7.59
C LYS A 62 -5.99 -7.29 -8.15
N LYS A 63 -5.36 -7.17 -9.30
CA LYS A 63 -4.66 -8.27 -9.97
C LYS A 63 -3.13 -8.11 -9.98
N GLU A 64 -2.64 -6.89 -9.88
CA GLU A 64 -1.23 -6.55 -9.97
C GLU A 64 -0.76 -5.97 -8.63
N ILE A 65 0.45 -6.32 -8.26
CA ILE A 65 1.12 -5.91 -7.02
C ILE A 65 2.21 -4.93 -7.40
N ASP A 66 2.20 -3.73 -6.82
CA ASP A 66 3.17 -2.69 -7.17
C ASP A 66 4.61 -3.16 -7.00
N ILE A 67 4.97 -3.72 -5.84
CA ILE A 67 6.29 -4.32 -5.62
C ILE A 67 6.15 -5.70 -4.97
N THR A 68 6.79 -6.71 -5.56
CA THR A 68 6.95 -8.02 -4.95
C THR A 68 8.40 -8.30 -4.64
N ILE A 69 8.63 -8.92 -3.48
CA ILE A 69 9.94 -9.38 -3.01
C ILE A 69 9.79 -10.87 -2.70
N PHE A 70 10.62 -11.73 -3.29
CA PHE A 70 10.51 -13.17 -3.07
C PHE A 70 11.84 -13.89 -3.30
N ASN A 71 12.04 -14.99 -2.60
CA ASN A 71 13.17 -15.89 -2.82
C ASN A 71 12.93 -16.79 -4.05
N GLU A 72 13.93 -17.54 -4.46
CA GLU A 72 13.90 -18.29 -5.73
C GLU A 72 12.77 -19.33 -5.79
N ASP A 73 12.50 -20.03 -4.69
CA ASP A 73 11.46 -21.04 -4.58
C ASP A 73 10.06 -20.45 -4.29
N LYS A 74 9.96 -19.12 -4.11
CA LYS A 74 8.74 -18.36 -3.74
C LYS A 74 8.12 -18.80 -2.41
N PHE A 75 8.87 -19.49 -1.57
CA PHE A 75 8.40 -19.87 -0.25
C PHE A 75 8.26 -18.65 0.64
N GLU A 76 9.27 -17.76 0.63
CA GLU A 76 9.16 -16.43 1.18
C GLU A 76 8.77 -15.43 0.11
N LYS A 77 7.62 -14.80 0.27
CA LYS A 77 7.10 -13.78 -0.64
C LYS A 77 6.42 -12.66 0.11
N TYR A 78 6.71 -11.44 -0.30
CA TYR A 78 6.26 -10.20 0.30
C TYR A 78 5.63 -9.31 -0.76
N ALA A 79 4.65 -8.50 -0.37
CA ALA A 79 3.99 -7.55 -1.25
C ALA A 79 3.97 -6.16 -0.62
N ILE A 80 4.21 -5.15 -1.44
CA ILE A 80 4.10 -3.74 -1.07
C ILE A 80 3.20 -3.05 -2.08
N GLU A 81 2.17 -2.37 -1.59
CA GLU A 81 1.36 -1.41 -2.35
C GLU A 81 1.79 0.00 -2.00
N LEU A 82 1.84 0.85 -3.00
CA LEU A 82 2.30 2.23 -2.89
C LEU A 82 1.16 3.20 -3.17
N LYS A 83 1.18 4.34 -2.48
CA LYS A 83 0.35 5.50 -2.80
C LYS A 83 1.11 6.79 -2.61
N CYS A 84 0.95 7.67 -3.60
CA CYS A 84 1.50 9.01 -3.57
C CYS A 84 0.41 10.00 -4.05
N PRO A 85 -0.54 10.38 -3.17
CA PRO A 85 -1.64 11.27 -3.55
C PRO A 85 -1.15 12.69 -3.79
N LEU A 86 -1.37 13.20 -5.01
CA LEU A 86 -0.92 14.53 -5.42
C LEU A 86 -2.08 15.51 -5.68
N ASN A 87 -3.32 15.07 -5.75
CA ASN A 87 -4.41 15.81 -6.39
C ASN A 87 -5.63 16.07 -5.51
N GLY A 88 -5.53 16.44 -4.27
CA GLY A 88 -6.63 17.03 -3.48
C GLY A 88 -7.98 16.28 -3.37
N GLN A 89 -8.21 15.21 -4.10
CA GLN A 89 -9.44 14.39 -4.07
C GLN A 89 -9.39 13.38 -2.93
N TYR A 90 -9.26 13.87 -1.71
CA TYR A 90 -8.95 13.04 -0.54
C TYR A 90 -9.94 11.91 -0.26
N PRO A 91 -11.26 12.09 -0.32
CA PRO A 91 -12.18 10.99 -0.02
C PRO A 91 -12.03 9.80 -0.96
N GLU A 92 -11.88 10.04 -2.27
CA GLU A 92 -11.68 9.01 -3.28
C GLU A 92 -10.33 8.32 -3.10
N GLN A 93 -9.29 9.09 -2.85
CA GLN A 93 -7.96 8.57 -2.59
C GLN A 93 -7.91 7.73 -1.32
N MET A 94 -8.55 8.18 -0.23
CA MET A 94 -8.69 7.41 1.00
C MET A 94 -9.42 6.08 0.74
N TYR A 95 -10.48 6.09 -0.06
CA TYR A 95 -11.18 4.87 -0.41
C TYR A 95 -10.34 3.94 -1.31
N SER A 96 -9.51 4.50 -2.19
CA SER A 96 -8.51 3.73 -2.93
C SER A 96 -7.50 3.05 -1.99
N PHE A 97 -7.04 3.74 -0.93
CA PHE A 97 -6.17 3.11 0.08
C PHE A 97 -6.85 1.96 0.83
N VAL A 98 -8.15 2.11 1.12
CA VAL A 98 -8.93 1.01 1.71
C VAL A 98 -8.93 -0.22 0.81
N LYS A 99 -9.00 -0.03 -0.53
CA LYS A 99 -8.87 -1.13 -1.50
C LYS A 99 -7.50 -1.79 -1.44
N ASP A 100 -6.44 -0.99 -1.33
CA ASP A 100 -5.08 -1.50 -1.27
C ASP A 100 -4.84 -2.28 0.04
N ILE A 101 -5.35 -1.78 1.17
CA ILE A 101 -5.32 -2.52 2.44
C ILE A 101 -6.06 -3.85 2.32
N LYS A 102 -7.26 -3.84 1.71
CA LYS A 102 -8.01 -5.08 1.46
C LYS A 102 -7.25 -6.05 0.58
N PHE A 103 -6.61 -5.54 -0.45
CA PHE A 103 -5.77 -6.35 -1.31
C PHE A 103 -4.61 -6.99 -0.53
N MET A 104 -3.95 -6.24 0.34
CA MET A 104 -2.87 -6.75 1.19
C MET A 104 -3.37 -7.83 2.17
N GLU A 105 -4.55 -7.69 2.76
CA GLU A 105 -5.18 -8.75 3.56
C GLU A 105 -5.41 -10.01 2.73
N GLN A 106 -5.96 -9.87 1.51
CA GLN A 106 -6.19 -10.98 0.61
C GLN A 106 -4.90 -11.71 0.20
N LEU A 107 -3.81 -10.99 -0.04
CA LEU A 107 -2.51 -11.59 -0.33
C LEU A 107 -1.95 -12.34 0.89
N LYS A 108 -2.13 -11.80 2.08
CA LYS A 108 -1.74 -12.46 3.32
C LYS A 108 -2.47 -13.80 3.50
N GLU A 109 -3.77 -13.84 3.24
CA GLU A 109 -4.59 -15.06 3.26
C GLU A 109 -4.13 -16.09 2.21
N ARG A 110 -3.50 -15.64 1.13
CA ARG A 110 -2.95 -16.46 0.04
C ARG A 110 -1.48 -16.86 0.22
N GLY A 111 -0.99 -16.73 1.45
CA GLY A 111 0.33 -17.22 1.85
C GLY A 111 1.49 -16.29 1.53
N PHE A 112 1.24 -14.99 1.33
CA PHE A 112 2.33 -14.02 1.40
C PHE A 112 2.84 -13.92 2.84
N THR A 113 4.15 -13.92 3.00
CA THR A 113 4.81 -13.93 4.31
C THR A 113 4.49 -12.67 5.12
N LYS A 114 4.61 -11.51 4.47
CA LYS A 114 4.12 -10.22 4.97
C LYS A 114 3.66 -9.35 3.80
N THR A 115 2.77 -8.42 4.10
CA THR A 115 2.27 -7.42 3.16
C THR A 115 2.28 -6.05 3.82
N CYS A 116 2.42 -4.99 3.03
CA CYS A 116 2.50 -3.62 3.53
C CYS A 116 1.91 -2.64 2.51
N CYS A 117 1.19 -1.63 3.00
CA CYS A 117 0.87 -0.43 2.21
C CYS A 117 1.79 0.70 2.68
N VAL A 118 2.47 1.36 1.76
CA VAL A 118 3.32 2.51 2.03
C VAL A 118 2.77 3.73 1.32
N THR A 119 2.48 4.77 2.08
CA THR A 119 1.87 5.99 1.55
C THR A 119 2.75 7.20 1.82
N LEU A 120 3.09 7.92 0.77
CA LEU A 120 3.76 9.21 0.84
C LEU A 120 2.72 10.32 0.64
N VAL A 121 2.45 11.08 1.71
CA VAL A 121 1.47 12.18 1.69
C VAL A 121 2.15 13.49 2.02
N SER A 122 2.18 14.42 1.07
CA SER A 122 2.71 15.78 1.27
C SER A 122 1.67 16.73 1.85
N ASP A 123 0.39 16.51 1.58
CA ASP A 123 -0.70 17.41 1.92
C ASP A 123 -1.23 17.20 3.34
N LYS A 124 -0.98 18.18 4.23
CA LYS A 124 -1.49 18.16 5.61
C LYS A 124 -3.00 17.94 5.72
N PRO A 125 -3.87 18.54 4.88
CA PRO A 125 -5.31 18.29 4.95
C PRO A 125 -5.73 16.85 4.77
N PHE A 126 -4.88 16.00 4.22
CA PHE A 126 -5.16 14.56 4.12
C PHE A 126 -5.21 13.90 5.51
N TYR A 127 -4.21 14.14 6.35
CA TYR A 127 -4.06 13.49 7.66
C TYR A 127 -4.32 14.42 8.85
N GLN A 128 -4.52 15.71 8.61
CA GLN A 128 -4.87 16.71 9.62
C GLN A 128 -6.05 17.55 9.15
N GLY A 129 -7.05 17.76 10.02
CA GLY A 129 -8.20 18.61 9.69
C GLY A 129 -9.31 18.53 10.71
N LYS A 130 -10.21 19.52 10.70
CA LYS A 130 -11.36 19.60 11.62
C LYS A 130 -12.52 18.67 11.25
N GLY A 131 -12.51 18.08 10.06
CA GLY A 131 -13.60 17.22 9.57
C GLY A 131 -13.25 15.75 9.76
N ASN A 132 -13.76 15.13 10.81
CA ASN A 132 -13.50 13.75 11.17
C ASN A 132 -14.73 12.85 10.99
N LYS A 133 -15.59 13.16 10.00
CA LYS A 133 -16.78 12.37 9.67
C LYS A 133 -16.53 11.50 8.43
N GLY A 134 -17.28 10.39 8.33
CA GLY A 134 -17.19 9.48 7.21
C GLY A 134 -15.80 8.83 7.11
N ILE A 135 -15.22 8.78 5.90
CA ILE A 135 -13.93 8.16 5.66
C ILE A 135 -12.77 8.89 6.36
N TYR A 136 -12.89 10.20 6.58
CA TYR A 136 -11.84 11.00 7.20
C TYR A 136 -11.47 10.56 8.62
N LYS A 137 -12.41 9.98 9.39
CA LYS A 137 -12.14 9.50 10.75
C LYS A 137 -11.02 8.45 10.78
N PHE A 138 -10.93 7.61 9.75
CA PHE A 138 -9.93 6.55 9.68
C PHE A 138 -8.52 7.05 9.34
N PHE A 139 -8.40 8.24 8.78
CA PHE A 139 -7.12 8.80 8.32
C PHE A 139 -6.64 10.01 9.14
N ARG A 140 -7.51 10.59 9.98
CA ARG A 140 -7.20 11.81 10.74
C ARG A 140 -7.20 11.65 12.24
N GLU A 141 -7.97 10.71 12.81
CA GLU A 141 -8.09 10.54 14.26
C GLU A 141 -7.72 9.14 14.72
N GLU A 142 -8.17 8.13 13.99
CA GLU A 142 -7.91 6.75 14.35
C GLU A 142 -6.68 6.24 13.61
N TYR A 143 -5.76 5.67 14.36
CA TYR A 143 -4.55 5.06 13.78
C TYR A 143 -4.79 3.65 13.25
N SER A 144 -6.04 3.19 13.21
CA SER A 144 -6.43 1.88 12.74
C SER A 144 -7.54 1.97 11.72
N VAL A 145 -7.33 1.37 10.55
CA VAL A 145 -8.32 1.29 9.47
C VAL A 145 -8.90 -0.11 9.46
N TYR A 146 -10.10 -0.29 9.99
CA TYR A 146 -10.76 -1.60 10.06
C TYR A 146 -12.29 -1.49 9.98
N GLY A 147 -12.95 -2.64 9.81
CA GLY A 147 -14.41 -2.73 9.71
C GLY A 147 -14.94 -2.34 8.33
N SER A 148 -16.23 -2.07 8.23
CA SER A 148 -16.88 -1.73 6.97
C SER A 148 -16.74 -0.25 6.67
N ILE A 149 -16.06 0.07 5.58
CA ILE A 149 -15.80 1.43 5.12
C ILE A 149 -16.57 1.66 3.83
N PHE A 150 -17.52 2.58 3.89
CA PHE A 150 -18.41 2.91 2.78
C PHE A 150 -17.74 3.84 1.78
N LYS A 151 -18.09 3.67 0.51
CA LYS A 151 -17.64 4.55 -0.57
C LYS A 151 -18.14 5.98 -0.34
N PRO A 152 -17.24 6.97 -0.29
CA PRO A 152 -17.61 8.32 0.13
C PRO A 152 -18.28 9.16 -0.95
N THR A 153 -18.07 8.82 -2.24
CA THR A 153 -18.47 9.66 -3.37
C THR A 153 -18.82 8.83 -4.60
N GLY A 154 -19.41 9.47 -5.60
CA GLY A 154 -19.70 8.86 -6.90
C GLY A 154 -20.78 7.79 -6.88
N VAL A 155 -20.82 6.97 -7.94
CA VAL A 155 -21.75 5.85 -8.06
C VAL A 155 -21.47 4.82 -6.96
N GLY A 156 -22.51 4.35 -6.28
CA GLY A 156 -22.40 3.45 -5.12
C GLY A 156 -22.03 4.16 -3.81
N LYS A 157 -22.12 5.51 -3.75
CA LYS A 157 -21.91 6.27 -2.51
C LYS A 157 -22.82 5.77 -1.40
N ASN A 158 -22.22 5.47 -0.23
CA ASN A 158 -22.88 4.93 0.96
C ASN A 158 -23.59 3.56 0.77
N GLU A 159 -23.48 2.93 -0.40
CA GLU A 159 -24.02 1.61 -0.71
C GLU A 159 -22.87 0.59 -0.81
N ASP A 160 -21.86 0.88 -1.64
CA ASP A 160 -20.68 0.05 -1.75
C ASP A 160 -19.81 0.18 -0.50
N SER A 161 -19.34 -0.93 0.01
CA SER A 161 -18.42 -0.94 1.15
C SER A 161 -17.31 -1.99 0.99
N ILE A 162 -16.20 -1.74 1.67
CA ILE A 162 -15.09 -2.68 1.80
C ILE A 162 -14.95 -3.00 3.28
N THR A 163 -14.96 -4.28 3.62
CA THR A 163 -14.75 -4.72 4.99
C THR A 163 -13.30 -5.18 5.17
N LEU A 164 -12.63 -4.54 6.10
CA LEU A 164 -11.26 -4.86 6.51
C LEU A 164 -11.28 -5.66 7.80
N SER A 165 -10.40 -6.66 7.90
CA SER A 165 -10.27 -7.51 9.09
C SER A 165 -9.47 -6.87 10.22
N GLY A 166 -8.63 -5.87 9.91
CA GLY A 166 -7.73 -5.23 10.87
C GLY A 166 -6.52 -6.09 11.27
N ARG A 167 -6.08 -6.97 10.40
CA ARG A 167 -4.96 -7.90 10.65
C ARG A 167 -3.66 -7.40 10.08
#